data_316b29eb81f9035e6d3a32a6df852294
#
_entry.id   316b29eb81f9035e6d3a32a6df852294
#
_cell.length_a   1.000
_cell.length_b   1.000
_cell.length_c   1.000
_cell.angle_alpha   90.00
_cell.angle_beta   90.00
_cell.angle_gamma   90.00
#
_symmetry.space_group_name_H-M   'P 1'
#
loop_
_entity.id
_entity.type
_entity.pdbx_description
1 polymer ?
#
loop_
_entity_poly.entity_id
_entity_poly.type
_entity_poly.pdbx_seq_one_letter_code
_entity_poly.pdbx_strand_id
1 'polypeptide(L)'
;MRIVVVGAGAIGSYLGAALAMDGHQVGLLGRAGYVARVRERGVTVAQGGVERVVTGVTAAERIEDLVTGEAAAGFDLAIVTVKAFDTAEAARLLQPFVSAGRGRVVLIQNGVGGDEIAAGLLPPSALVTGV
;
A
#
# COMPACT_ATOMS: atom_id res chain seq x y z
N MET A 1 6.86 5.57 10.32
CA MET A 1 6.70 4.19 9.78
C MET A 1 6.97 4.20 8.28
N ARG A 2 7.43 3.07 7.75
CA ARG A 2 7.51 2.82 6.31
C ARG A 2 6.26 2.04 5.90
N ILE A 3 5.47 2.62 5.02
CA ILE A 3 4.16 2.09 4.63
C ILE A 3 4.16 1.86 3.13
N VAL A 4 3.67 0.70 2.71
CA VAL A 4 3.42 0.39 1.29
C VAL A 4 1.92 0.25 1.08
N VAL A 5 1.40 0.95 0.09
CA VAL A 5 0.00 0.80 -0.34
C VAL A 5 -0.02 0.00 -1.62
N VAL A 6 -0.62 -1.19 -1.57
CA VAL A 6 -0.81 -2.09 -2.72
C VAL A 6 -2.18 -1.85 -3.30
N GLY A 7 -2.22 -1.26 -4.49
CA GLY A 7 -3.44 -0.85 -5.15
C GLY A 7 -3.69 0.65 -5.07
N ALA A 8 -2.91 1.42 -5.81
CA ALA A 8 -3.02 2.88 -5.85
C ALA A 8 -4.23 3.36 -6.69
N GLY A 9 -5.42 2.89 -6.32
CA GLY A 9 -6.70 3.42 -6.76
C GLY A 9 -7.09 4.68 -5.94
N ALA A 10 -8.34 5.11 -6.01
CA ALA A 10 -8.80 6.30 -5.29
C ALA A 10 -8.60 6.20 -3.78
N ILE A 11 -8.98 5.06 -3.18
CA ILE A 11 -8.85 4.82 -1.73
C ILE A 11 -7.38 4.72 -1.34
N GLY A 12 -6.59 3.91 -2.05
CA GLY A 12 -5.18 3.72 -1.75
C GLY A 12 -4.37 5.01 -1.89
N SER A 13 -4.64 5.80 -2.91
CA SER A 13 -4.00 7.10 -3.12
C SER A 13 -4.35 8.09 -2.01
N TYR A 14 -5.62 8.16 -1.61
CA TYR A 14 -6.07 9.02 -0.52
C TYR A 14 -5.41 8.66 0.82
N LEU A 15 -5.45 7.36 1.19
CA LEU A 15 -4.84 6.87 2.43
C LEU A 15 -3.34 7.10 2.44
N GLY A 16 -2.66 6.77 1.33
CA GLY A 16 -1.23 6.97 1.21
C GLY A 16 -0.83 8.43 1.33
N ALA A 17 -1.55 9.32 0.69
CA ALA A 17 -1.31 10.77 0.79
C ALA A 17 -1.57 11.29 2.22
N ALA A 18 -2.65 10.85 2.87
CA ALA A 18 -2.97 11.24 4.24
C ALA A 18 -1.87 10.81 5.22
N LEU A 19 -1.39 9.57 5.08
CA LEU A 19 -0.30 9.04 5.90
C LEU A 19 1.04 9.75 5.64
N ALA A 20 1.30 10.14 4.39
CA ALA A 20 2.49 10.94 4.07
C ALA A 20 2.42 12.34 4.67
N MET A 21 1.25 12.97 4.67
CA MET A 21 1.03 14.26 5.34
C MET A 21 1.24 14.17 6.87
N ASP A 22 0.99 12.99 7.45
CA ASP A 22 1.23 12.70 8.87
C ASP A 22 2.69 12.30 9.19
N GLY A 23 3.59 12.44 8.22
CA GLY A 23 5.03 12.24 8.41
C GLY A 23 5.53 10.81 8.20
N HIS A 24 4.72 9.93 7.63
CA HIS A 24 5.15 8.57 7.28
C HIS A 24 5.85 8.51 5.93
N GLN A 25 6.78 7.58 5.77
CA GLN A 25 7.36 7.24 4.47
C GLN A 25 6.41 6.32 3.72
N VAL A 26 5.84 6.80 2.62
CA VAL A 26 4.78 6.08 1.90
C VAL A 26 5.20 5.74 0.48
N GLY A 27 5.12 4.46 0.15
CA GLY A 27 5.25 3.92 -1.20
C GLY A 27 3.88 3.52 -1.75
N LEU A 28 3.57 3.96 -2.96
CA LEU A 28 2.34 3.65 -3.69
C LEU A 28 2.64 2.70 -4.84
N LEU A 29 2.12 1.48 -4.79
CA LEU A 29 2.26 0.51 -5.86
C LEU A 29 1.08 0.65 -6.82
N GLY A 30 1.37 0.99 -8.07
CA GLY A 30 0.35 1.24 -9.08
C GLY A 30 0.83 0.95 -10.49
N ARG A 31 -0.07 1.13 -11.46
CA ARG A 31 0.22 0.94 -12.88
C ARG A 31 1.04 2.11 -13.45
N ALA A 32 1.73 1.86 -14.57
CA ALA A 32 2.63 2.83 -15.23
C ALA A 32 2.06 4.25 -15.37
N GLY A 33 0.85 4.38 -15.88
CA GLY A 33 0.21 5.69 -16.06
C GLY A 33 -0.07 6.44 -14.76
N TYR A 34 -0.38 5.72 -13.69
CA TYR A 34 -0.54 6.29 -12.35
C TYR A 34 0.80 6.73 -11.78
N VAL A 35 1.80 5.86 -11.87
CA VAL A 35 3.17 6.13 -11.37
C VAL A 35 3.75 7.38 -12.04
N ALA A 36 3.61 7.49 -13.36
CA ALA A 36 4.07 8.66 -14.10
C ALA A 36 3.40 9.95 -13.60
N ARG A 37 2.07 9.96 -13.40
CA ARG A 37 1.35 11.13 -12.88
C ARG A 37 1.78 11.52 -11.47
N VAL A 38 1.95 10.54 -10.59
CA VAL A 38 2.38 10.82 -9.19
C VAL A 38 3.80 11.39 -9.16
N ARG A 39 4.70 10.86 -9.98
CA ARG A 39 6.08 11.37 -10.09
C ARG A 39 6.12 12.80 -10.63
N GLU A 40 5.25 13.12 -11.58
CA GLU A 40 5.18 14.46 -12.19
C GLU A 40 4.48 15.48 -11.30
N ARG A 41 3.37 15.11 -10.66
CA ARG A 41 2.41 16.06 -10.04
C ARG A 41 2.10 15.80 -8.58
N GLY A 42 2.58 14.69 -8.00
CA GLY A 42 2.16 14.24 -6.69
C GLY A 42 0.75 13.65 -6.67
N VAL A 43 0.19 13.48 -5.50
CA VAL A 43 -1.19 13.02 -5.28
C VAL A 43 -2.05 14.20 -4.84
N THR A 44 -3.10 14.49 -5.60
CA THR A 44 -4.07 15.52 -5.21
C THR A 44 -5.14 14.91 -4.30
N VAL A 45 -5.31 15.48 -3.14
CA VAL A 45 -6.33 15.10 -2.15
C VAL A 45 -7.30 16.25 -1.97
N ALA A 46 -8.59 15.98 -2.16
CA ALA A 46 -9.67 16.92 -1.88
C ALA A 46 -10.37 16.54 -0.57
N GLN A 47 -10.38 17.44 0.39
CA GLN A 47 -11.03 17.24 1.67
C GLN A 47 -11.68 18.55 2.14
N GLY A 48 -12.97 18.51 2.46
CA GLY A 48 -13.71 19.70 2.94
C GLY A 48 -13.72 20.87 1.94
N GLY A 49 -13.69 20.59 0.63
CA GLY A 49 -13.64 21.63 -0.42
C GLY A 49 -12.26 22.23 -0.65
N VAL A 50 -11.23 21.75 0.04
CA VAL A 50 -9.84 22.18 -0.14
C VAL A 50 -9.05 21.09 -0.86
N GLU A 51 -8.38 21.45 -1.95
CA GLU A 51 -7.43 20.57 -2.63
C GLU A 51 -6.00 20.79 -2.11
N ARG A 52 -5.29 19.68 -1.87
CA ARG A 52 -3.87 19.68 -1.51
C ARG A 52 -3.12 18.73 -2.41
N VAL A 53 -1.94 19.16 -2.87
CA VAL A 53 -1.01 18.30 -3.60
C VAL A 53 0.03 17.76 -2.64
N VAL A 54 0.10 16.44 -2.52
CA VAL A 54 1.05 15.73 -1.67
C VAL A 54 2.16 15.16 -2.55
N THR A 55 3.39 15.66 -2.37
CA THR A 55 4.58 15.23 -3.13
C THR A 55 5.49 14.29 -2.35
N GLY A 56 5.25 14.11 -1.04
CA GLY A 56 6.04 13.27 -0.15
C GLY A 56 5.78 11.76 -0.27
N VAL A 57 5.22 11.30 -1.38
CA VAL A 57 4.98 9.89 -1.66
C VAL A 57 5.90 9.40 -2.77
N THR A 58 6.35 8.15 -2.66
CA THR A 58 7.06 7.45 -3.73
C THR A 58 6.08 6.56 -4.48
N ALA A 59 6.10 6.56 -5.81
CA ALA A 59 5.27 5.68 -6.60
C ALA A 59 6.13 4.77 -7.49
N ALA A 60 5.77 3.49 -7.57
CA ALA A 60 6.44 2.52 -8.41
C ALA A 60 5.46 1.46 -8.96
N GLU A 61 5.88 0.80 -10.02
CA GLU A 61 5.15 -0.32 -10.62
C GLU A 61 5.53 -1.66 -9.98
N ARG A 62 6.69 -1.72 -9.34
CA ARG A 62 7.24 -2.90 -8.68
C ARG A 62 7.49 -2.62 -7.21
N ILE A 63 7.17 -3.59 -6.35
CA ILE A 63 7.34 -3.44 -4.91
C ILE A 63 8.82 -3.32 -4.53
N GLU A 64 9.70 -3.97 -5.27
CA GLU A 64 11.14 -3.93 -5.05
C GLU A 64 11.70 -2.51 -5.16
N ASP A 65 11.10 -1.67 -6.00
CA ASP A 65 11.50 -0.27 -6.18
C ASP A 65 11.06 0.63 -5.00
N LEU A 66 10.12 0.16 -4.19
CA LEU A 66 9.64 0.84 -2.98
C LEU A 66 10.39 0.42 -1.70
N VAL A 67 11.12 -0.69 -1.75
CA VAL A 67 11.82 -1.29 -0.59
C VAL A 67 13.33 -1.34 -0.82
N THR A 68 13.93 -0.26 -1.33
CA THR A 68 15.36 -0.14 -1.63
C THR A 68 16.16 0.50 -0.49
N GLY A 69 17.48 0.33 -0.49
CA GLY A 69 18.40 0.97 0.47
C GLY A 69 18.19 0.45 1.90
N GLU A 70 18.13 1.35 2.89
CA GLU A 70 17.81 0.98 4.28
C GLU A 70 16.41 0.37 4.40
N ALA A 71 15.50 0.68 3.47
CA ALA A 71 14.21 0.05 3.33
C ALA A 71 14.27 -1.39 2.76
N ALA A 72 15.44 -1.89 2.35
CA ALA A 72 15.61 -3.30 1.95
C ALA A 72 15.24 -4.30 3.07
N ALA A 73 15.14 -3.82 4.31
CA ALA A 73 14.58 -4.57 5.44
C ALA A 73 13.04 -4.76 5.36
N GLY A 74 12.37 -4.24 4.32
CA GLY A 74 10.92 -4.31 4.13
C GLY A 74 10.18 -3.05 4.60
N PHE A 75 8.92 -3.21 4.92
CA PHE A 75 8.01 -2.17 5.41
C PHE A 75 7.50 -2.52 6.82
N ASP A 76 6.98 -1.53 7.53
CA ASP A 76 6.34 -1.72 8.83
C ASP A 76 4.86 -2.10 8.65
N LEU A 77 4.22 -1.53 7.61
CA LEU A 77 2.80 -1.75 7.30
C LEU A 77 2.59 -1.80 5.78
N ALA A 78 1.86 -2.79 5.32
CA ALA A 78 1.26 -2.81 3.99
C ALA A 78 -0.25 -2.62 4.09
N ILE A 79 -0.79 -1.74 3.28
CA ILE A 79 -2.23 -1.51 3.15
C ILE A 79 -2.66 -2.02 1.78
N VAL A 80 -3.52 -3.03 1.75
CA VAL A 80 -4.02 -3.63 0.52
C VAL A 80 -5.39 -3.04 0.20
N THR A 81 -5.48 -2.34 -0.91
CA THR A 81 -6.68 -1.66 -1.39
C THR A 81 -7.05 -2.07 -2.81
N VAL A 82 -6.52 -3.20 -3.28
CA VAL A 82 -6.89 -3.78 -4.58
C VAL A 82 -8.32 -4.31 -4.56
N LYS A 83 -8.87 -4.58 -5.73
CA LYS A 83 -10.17 -5.26 -5.83
C LYS A 83 -10.07 -6.69 -5.32
N ALA A 84 -11.18 -7.25 -4.85
CA ALA A 84 -11.22 -8.56 -4.19
C ALA A 84 -10.57 -9.69 -5.03
N PHE A 85 -10.72 -9.66 -6.35
CA PHE A 85 -10.13 -10.68 -7.23
C PHE A 85 -8.59 -10.57 -7.35
N ASP A 86 -7.97 -9.45 -6.97
CA ASP A 86 -6.52 -9.23 -6.97
C ASP A 86 -5.87 -9.53 -5.59
N THR A 87 -6.65 -9.91 -4.59
CA THR A 87 -6.18 -10.14 -3.21
C THR A 87 -5.10 -11.21 -3.15
N ALA A 88 -5.28 -12.33 -3.85
CA ALA A 88 -4.31 -13.42 -3.86
C ALA A 88 -2.96 -12.99 -4.44
N GLU A 89 -2.97 -12.19 -5.51
CA GLU A 89 -1.77 -11.64 -6.12
C GLU A 89 -1.07 -10.67 -5.18
N ALA A 90 -1.81 -9.75 -4.56
CA ALA A 90 -1.27 -8.82 -3.58
C ALA A 90 -0.66 -9.55 -2.36
N ALA A 91 -1.30 -10.59 -1.86
CA ALA A 91 -0.79 -11.40 -0.75
C ALA A 91 0.52 -12.12 -1.12
N ARG A 92 0.59 -12.74 -2.31
CA ARG A 92 1.83 -13.39 -2.79
C ARG A 92 2.96 -12.38 -2.95
N LEU A 93 2.67 -11.19 -3.45
CA LEU A 93 3.63 -10.11 -3.61
C LEU A 93 4.22 -9.67 -2.27
N LEU A 94 3.41 -9.64 -1.22
CA LEU A 94 3.82 -9.22 0.12
C LEU A 94 4.51 -10.34 0.92
N GLN A 95 4.28 -11.59 0.58
CA GLN A 95 4.77 -12.77 1.32
C GLN A 95 6.27 -12.74 1.64
N PRO A 96 7.19 -12.39 0.71
CA PRO A 96 8.62 -12.36 1.00
C PRO A 96 9.00 -11.37 2.11
N PHE A 97 8.25 -10.28 2.22
CA PHE A 97 8.55 -9.18 3.15
C PHE A 97 7.98 -9.41 4.55
N VAL A 98 6.91 -10.21 4.68
CA VAL A 98 6.27 -10.49 5.98
C VAL A 98 6.73 -11.83 6.59
N SER A 99 7.26 -12.75 5.79
CA SER A 99 7.75 -14.07 6.27
C SER A 99 8.92 -13.97 7.23
N ALA A 100 9.64 -12.85 7.23
CA ALA A 100 10.76 -12.58 8.15
C ALA A 100 10.32 -12.06 9.53
N GLY A 101 9.02 -12.13 9.87
CA GLY A 101 8.46 -11.67 11.14
C GLY A 101 8.37 -10.14 11.27
N ARG A 102 8.56 -9.42 10.18
CA ARG A 102 8.46 -7.95 10.08
C ARG A 102 7.27 -7.58 9.20
N GLY A 103 6.74 -6.40 9.44
CA GLY A 103 5.61 -5.88 8.67
C GLY A 103 4.26 -6.47 9.08
N ARG A 104 3.25 -5.66 8.94
CA ARG A 104 1.84 -6.01 9.11
C ARG A 104 1.12 -5.74 7.81
N VAL A 105 0.08 -6.50 7.54
CA VAL A 105 -0.76 -6.33 6.36
C VAL A 105 -2.18 -6.06 6.79
N VAL A 106 -2.71 -4.92 6.37
CA VAL A 106 -4.11 -4.54 6.57
C VAL A 106 -4.82 -4.64 5.23
N LEU A 107 -5.92 -5.37 5.20
CA LEU A 107 -6.81 -5.43 4.04
C LEU A 107 -7.93 -4.40 4.22
N ILE A 108 -8.00 -3.46 3.29
CA ILE A 108 -9.09 -2.48 3.21
C ILE A 108 -9.79 -2.71 1.88
N GLN A 109 -10.72 -3.64 1.89
CA GLN A 109 -11.45 -4.05 0.70
C GLN A 109 -12.94 -4.19 1.00
N ASN A 110 -13.76 -3.81 0.03
CA ASN A 110 -15.17 -4.16 0.04
C ASN A 110 -15.33 -5.59 -0.48
N GLY A 111 -16.00 -6.44 0.26
CA GLY A 111 -16.33 -7.80 -0.15
C GLY A 111 -15.97 -8.84 0.90
N VAL A 112 -16.53 -10.02 0.74
CA VAL A 112 -16.36 -11.18 1.62
C VAL A 112 -15.26 -12.08 1.07
N GLY A 113 -14.41 -12.63 1.93
CA GLY A 113 -13.45 -13.69 1.57
C GLY A 113 -12.03 -13.22 1.24
N GLY A 114 -11.77 -11.90 1.20
CA GLY A 114 -10.42 -11.39 0.99
C GLY A 114 -9.47 -11.74 2.14
N ASP A 115 -9.99 -11.74 3.35
CA ASP A 115 -9.31 -12.13 4.59
C ASP A 115 -8.94 -13.62 4.60
N GLU A 116 -9.86 -14.49 4.19
CA GLU A 116 -9.61 -15.94 4.07
C GLU A 116 -8.53 -16.24 3.02
N ILE A 117 -8.57 -15.58 1.86
CA ILE A 117 -7.56 -15.71 0.81
C ILE A 117 -6.20 -15.27 1.33
N ALA A 118 -6.12 -14.14 1.98
CA ALA A 118 -4.87 -13.61 2.53
C ALA A 118 -4.34 -14.50 3.67
N ALA A 119 -5.21 -15.02 4.55
CA ALA A 119 -4.84 -15.93 5.63
C ALA A 119 -4.29 -17.27 5.13
N GLY A 120 -4.68 -17.71 3.93
CA GLY A 120 -4.09 -18.89 3.27
C GLY A 120 -2.69 -18.66 2.69
N LEU A 121 -2.27 -17.40 2.52
CA LEU A 121 -1.02 -17.03 1.83
C LEU A 121 -0.01 -16.30 2.74
N LEU A 122 -0.49 -15.63 3.78
CA LEU A 122 0.33 -14.84 4.70
C LEU A 122 0.31 -15.45 6.10
N PRO A 123 1.39 -15.30 6.88
CA PRO A 123 1.39 -15.78 8.27
C PRO A 123 0.32 -15.03 9.09
N PRO A 124 -0.44 -15.74 9.95
CA PRO A 124 -1.50 -15.12 10.75
C PRO A 124 -1.01 -13.93 11.60
N SER A 125 0.25 -13.99 12.05
CA SER A 125 0.88 -12.91 12.82
C SER A 125 1.09 -11.62 12.03
N ALA A 126 1.08 -11.68 10.70
CA ALA A 126 1.25 -10.51 9.83
C ALA A 126 -0.08 -9.84 9.48
N LEU A 127 -1.20 -10.57 9.54
CA LEU A 127 -2.51 -10.06 9.15
C LEU A 127 -3.14 -9.24 10.28
N VAL A 128 -3.61 -8.06 9.91
CA VAL A 128 -4.51 -7.25 10.72
C VAL A 128 -5.82 -7.15 9.95
N THR A 129 -6.83 -7.85 10.44
CA THR A 129 -8.17 -7.74 9.87
C THR A 129 -8.85 -6.50 10.45
N GLY A 130 -9.09 -5.52 9.60
CA GLY A 130 -9.98 -4.40 9.88
C GLY A 130 -11.42 -4.79 9.51
N VAL A 131 -12.34 -4.50 10.39
CA VAL A 131 -13.77 -4.64 10.11
C VAL A 131 -14.28 -3.38 9.44
#